data_87a373d9fa30db1e039166788497b900
#
_entry.id   87a373d9fa30db1e039166788497b900
#
_cell.length_a   1.000
_cell.length_b   1.000
_cell.length_c   1.000
_cell.angle_alpha   90.00
_cell.angle_beta   90.00
_cell.angle_gamma   90.00
#
_symmetry.space_group_name_H-M   'P 1'
#
loop_
_entity.id
_entity.type
_entity.pdbx_description
1 polymer ?
#
loop_
_entity_poly.entity_id
_entity_poly.type
_entity_poly.pdbx_seq_one_letter_code
_entity_poly.pdbx_strand_id
1 'polypeptide(L)'
;DLHSTSRRQRQMCIRDSLMCAEGGTGGWHSEVIFVSDHPKGPYLPSNNNPILTQRYFPANRVNKVDWAGHADLVEGPDGKYYGVFLGIRPNEKNRVNTGRETFILPVDWSGTFPVFENGLIPMKPTLKMPSGVENQTGENGYLPSGNFVFKDDFSDKTLDLRWIGLRGPREDFVDMTDKGLRIIPFTSNINEVKPTSTLFYRQQHNQFTAAATMEYKPKNEKDFAGITSVSYTHL
;
A
#
# COMPACT_ATOMS: atom_id res chain seq x y z
N ASP A 1 -8.11 -7.47 21.93
CA ASP A 1 -6.82 -7.01 21.39
C ASP A 1 -7.09 -5.82 20.47
N LEU A 2 -6.85 -4.63 21.01
CA LEU A 2 -6.97 -3.38 20.28
C LEU A 2 -5.73 -3.20 19.41
N HIS A 3 -5.72 -3.75 18.21
CA HIS A 3 -4.70 -3.45 17.23
C HIS A 3 -4.80 -1.98 16.83
N SER A 4 -3.79 -1.23 17.26
CA SER A 4 -3.31 0.06 16.75
C SER A 4 -4.28 0.81 15.85
N THR A 5 -5.26 1.45 16.45
CA THR A 5 -5.99 2.54 15.80
C THR A 5 -5.04 3.73 15.73
N SER A 6 -4.64 4.10 14.51
CA SER A 6 -3.96 5.38 14.27
C SER A 6 -4.94 6.49 14.67
N ARG A 7 -4.73 7.08 15.83
CA ARG A 7 -5.54 8.21 16.32
C ARG A 7 -4.86 9.49 15.87
N ARG A 8 -5.42 10.18 14.89
CA ARG A 8 -4.98 11.53 14.53
C ARG A 8 -6.02 12.54 14.97
N GLN A 9 -5.58 13.47 15.81
CA GLN A 9 -6.37 14.60 16.28
C GLN A 9 -5.95 15.84 15.49
N ARG A 10 -6.90 16.53 14.89
CA ARG A 10 -6.70 17.86 14.31
C ARG A 10 -7.43 18.88 15.15
N GLN A 11 -6.70 19.87 15.64
CA GLN A 11 -7.23 21.01 16.35
C GLN A 11 -7.58 22.10 15.32
N MET A 12 -8.84 22.26 15.01
CA MET A 12 -9.36 23.52 14.44
C MET A 12 -9.97 24.34 15.58
N CYS A 13 -9.79 25.64 15.54
CA CYS A 13 -9.97 26.60 16.66
C CYS A 13 -11.28 26.53 17.48
N ILE A 14 -12.20 25.61 17.22
CA ILE A 14 -13.47 25.50 17.93
C ILE A 14 -13.86 24.04 18.25
N ARG A 15 -13.35 23.01 17.53
CA ARG A 15 -13.72 21.59 17.73
C ARG A 15 -12.58 20.66 17.43
N ASP A 16 -12.44 19.62 18.24
CA ASP A 16 -11.54 18.50 17.97
C ASP A 16 -12.25 17.42 17.16
N SER A 17 -11.58 16.91 16.14
CA SER A 17 -12.07 15.78 15.33
C SER A 17 -11.17 14.56 15.56
N LEU A 18 -11.80 13.42 15.81
CA LEU A 18 -11.13 12.13 15.99
C LEU A 18 -11.57 11.19 14.88
N MET A 19 -10.68 10.85 13.97
CA MET A 19 -10.88 9.83 12.96
C MET A 19 -10.33 8.49 13.44
N CYS A 20 -11.04 7.43 13.17
CA CYS A 20 -10.66 6.07 13.55
C CYS A 20 -11.01 5.06 12.47
N ALA A 21 -10.06 4.17 12.19
CA ALA A 21 -10.35 2.97 11.43
C ALA A 21 -11.14 1.98 12.29
N GLU A 22 -12.13 1.30 11.69
CA GLU A 22 -12.88 0.24 12.35
C GLU A 22 -13.07 -0.99 11.43
N GLY A 23 -13.59 -2.08 12.00
CA GLY A 23 -13.93 -3.29 11.26
C GLY A 23 -12.74 -4.17 10.86
N GLY A 24 -11.54 -3.86 11.35
CA GLY A 24 -10.30 -4.54 10.95
C GLY A 24 -9.91 -4.25 9.52
N THR A 25 -8.88 -4.94 9.00
CA THR A 25 -8.30 -4.67 7.68
C THR A 25 -8.88 -5.53 6.55
N GLY A 26 -10.03 -6.13 6.76
CA GLY A 26 -10.72 -7.01 5.81
C GLY A 26 -11.99 -6.38 5.23
N GLY A 27 -12.96 -7.23 4.89
CA GLY A 27 -14.19 -6.81 4.23
C GLY A 27 -15.07 -5.83 5.03
N TRP A 28 -14.87 -5.73 6.34
CA TRP A 28 -15.59 -4.81 7.22
C TRP A 28 -14.87 -3.47 7.45
N HIS A 29 -13.72 -3.28 6.83
CA HIS A 29 -12.90 -2.10 7.00
C HIS A 29 -13.65 -0.82 6.62
N SER A 30 -13.51 0.20 7.45
CA SER A 30 -14.16 1.50 7.27
C SER A 30 -13.43 2.58 8.07
N GLU A 31 -13.80 3.83 7.81
CA GLU A 31 -13.36 5.00 8.57
C GLU A 31 -14.57 5.64 9.23
N VAL A 32 -14.43 5.98 10.50
CA VAL A 32 -15.45 6.69 11.30
C VAL A 32 -14.89 7.96 11.90
N ILE A 33 -15.74 8.92 12.21
CA ILE A 33 -15.35 10.21 12.77
C ILE A 33 -16.23 10.61 13.94
N PHE A 34 -15.59 11.26 14.89
CA PHE A 34 -16.21 11.82 16.08
C PHE A 34 -15.75 13.28 16.25
N VAL A 35 -16.53 14.09 16.93
CA VAL A 35 -16.18 15.47 17.26
C VAL A 35 -16.37 15.75 18.75
N SER A 36 -15.59 16.69 19.28
CA SER A 36 -15.72 17.19 20.63
C SER A 36 -15.39 18.68 20.67
N ASP A 37 -16.03 19.40 21.57
CA ASP A 37 -15.68 20.80 21.89
C ASP A 37 -14.48 20.86 22.85
N HIS A 38 -13.94 19.72 23.28
CA HIS A 38 -12.82 19.66 24.21
C HIS A 38 -11.89 18.47 23.87
N PRO A 39 -10.54 18.65 23.88
CA PRO A 39 -9.57 17.60 23.53
C PRO A 39 -9.71 16.29 24.33
N LYS A 40 -10.25 16.36 25.53
CA LYS A 40 -10.49 15.19 26.39
C LYS A 40 -11.86 14.56 26.20
N GLY A 41 -12.67 15.07 25.28
CA GLY A 41 -14.05 14.62 25.05
C GLY A 41 -15.08 15.25 26.02
N PRO A 42 -16.33 14.74 26.03
CA PRO A 42 -16.77 13.56 25.29
C PRO A 42 -16.78 13.75 23.77
N TYR A 43 -16.45 12.71 23.03
CA TYR A 43 -16.49 12.70 21.58
C TYR A 43 -17.82 12.13 21.10
N LEU A 44 -18.52 12.87 20.27
CA LEU A 44 -19.80 12.50 19.70
C LEU A 44 -19.62 11.97 18.27
N PRO A 45 -20.19 10.80 17.93
CA PRO A 45 -20.06 10.23 16.59
C PRO A 45 -20.85 11.06 15.56
N SER A 46 -20.36 11.06 14.32
CA SER A 46 -21.14 11.52 13.19
C SER A 46 -22.32 10.57 12.93
N ASN A 47 -23.50 11.12 12.65
CA ASN A 47 -24.66 10.33 12.22
C ASN A 47 -24.45 9.66 10.85
N ASN A 48 -23.44 10.10 10.09
CA ASN A 48 -23.09 9.56 8.77
C ASN A 48 -21.95 8.53 8.83
N ASN A 49 -21.60 8.06 10.01
CA ASN A 49 -20.59 6.99 10.12
C ASN A 49 -21.08 5.67 9.55
N PRO A 50 -20.23 4.93 8.82
CA PRO A 50 -18.87 5.26 8.46
C PRO A 50 -18.80 6.32 7.35
N ILE A 51 -17.79 7.20 7.39
CA ILE A 51 -17.57 8.25 6.37
C ILE A 51 -16.82 7.74 5.14
N LEU A 52 -16.19 6.57 5.23
CA LEU A 52 -15.52 5.87 4.14
C LEU A 52 -15.67 4.37 4.33
N THR A 53 -16.22 3.68 3.33
CA THR A 53 -16.27 2.22 3.28
C THR A 53 -16.68 1.71 1.89
N GLN A 54 -16.34 0.45 1.59
CA GLN A 54 -16.77 -0.24 0.37
C GLN A 54 -17.54 -1.55 0.68
N ARG A 55 -17.83 -1.81 1.95
CA ARG A 55 -18.39 -3.10 2.44
C ARG A 55 -19.82 -3.40 1.99
N TYR A 56 -20.57 -2.38 1.60
CA TYR A 56 -22.00 -2.54 1.27
C TYR A 56 -22.29 -2.80 -0.22
N PHE A 57 -21.24 -2.89 -1.04
CA PHE A 57 -21.40 -3.01 -2.49
C PHE A 57 -21.23 -4.45 -2.98
N PRO A 58 -21.89 -4.82 -4.10
CA PRO A 58 -21.80 -6.17 -4.65
C PRO A 58 -20.37 -6.61 -4.91
N ALA A 59 -20.04 -7.85 -4.52
CA ALA A 59 -18.70 -8.41 -4.66
C ALA A 59 -18.27 -8.61 -6.13
N ASN A 60 -19.22 -8.68 -7.07
CA ASN A 60 -18.97 -8.92 -8.50
C ASN A 60 -18.86 -7.64 -9.34
N ARG A 61 -18.76 -6.46 -8.71
CA ARG A 61 -18.57 -5.21 -9.46
C ARG A 61 -17.20 -5.17 -10.16
N VAL A 62 -17.19 -4.61 -11.38
CA VAL A 62 -15.98 -4.52 -12.21
C VAL A 62 -15.02 -3.48 -11.63
N ASN A 63 -13.71 -3.76 -11.71
CA ASN A 63 -12.62 -2.87 -11.25
C ASN A 63 -12.83 -2.33 -9.83
N LYS A 64 -13.29 -3.20 -8.94
CA LYS A 64 -13.61 -2.79 -7.58
C LYS A 64 -12.36 -2.41 -6.79
N VAL A 65 -12.51 -1.38 -5.98
CA VAL A 65 -11.70 -1.14 -4.78
C VAL A 65 -12.49 -1.70 -3.60
N ASP A 66 -11.84 -2.41 -2.71
CA ASP A 66 -12.47 -3.04 -1.56
C ASP A 66 -11.63 -2.81 -0.29
N TRP A 67 -12.16 -3.12 0.89
CA TRP A 67 -11.49 -2.99 2.17
C TRP A 67 -10.95 -1.58 2.45
N ALA A 68 -11.69 -0.56 2.02
CA ALA A 68 -11.28 0.84 2.16
C ALA A 68 -11.46 1.35 3.60
N GLY A 69 -10.43 1.98 4.14
CA GLY A 69 -10.41 2.56 5.48
C GLY A 69 -9.00 2.95 5.92
N HIS A 70 -8.83 3.28 7.20
CA HIS A 70 -7.59 3.73 7.81
C HIS A 70 -7.05 4.97 7.07
N ALA A 71 -7.88 6.00 7.02
CA ALA A 71 -7.61 7.22 6.28
C ALA A 71 -6.86 8.25 7.11
N ASP A 72 -6.01 9.00 6.42
CA ASP A 72 -5.43 10.25 6.87
C ASP A 72 -5.89 11.39 5.97
N LEU A 73 -6.00 12.60 6.52
CA LEU A 73 -6.33 13.80 5.76
C LEU A 73 -5.09 14.62 5.48
N VAL A 74 -4.99 15.10 4.26
CA VAL A 74 -3.92 15.99 3.80
C VAL A 74 -4.50 17.17 3.03
N GLU A 75 -3.94 18.35 3.22
CA GLU A 75 -4.23 19.51 2.40
C GLU A 75 -3.39 19.47 1.14
N GLY A 76 -4.04 19.56 -0.01
CA GLY A 76 -3.40 19.57 -1.31
C GLY A 76 -2.84 20.95 -1.69
N PRO A 77 -2.04 21.03 -2.75
CA PRO A 77 -1.49 22.30 -3.25
C PRO A 77 -2.56 23.29 -3.74
N ASP A 78 -3.76 22.80 -4.00
CA ASP A 78 -4.93 23.59 -4.38
C ASP A 78 -5.76 24.09 -3.17
N GLY A 79 -5.26 23.88 -1.95
CA GLY A 79 -5.92 24.26 -0.70
C GLY A 79 -7.12 23.42 -0.33
N LYS A 80 -7.37 22.31 -1.04
CA LYS A 80 -8.45 21.36 -0.75
C LYS A 80 -7.93 20.20 0.09
N TYR A 81 -8.86 19.53 0.76
CA TYR A 81 -8.54 18.32 1.54
C TYR A 81 -8.67 17.07 0.69
N TYR A 82 -7.77 16.13 0.96
CA TYR A 82 -7.74 14.81 0.38
C TYR A 82 -7.61 13.78 1.49
N GLY A 83 -8.35 12.69 1.37
CA GLY A 83 -8.18 11.53 2.24
C GLY A 83 -7.30 10.50 1.58
N VAL A 84 -6.20 10.15 2.22
CA VAL A 84 -5.28 9.07 1.79
C VAL A 84 -5.57 7.86 2.65
N PHE A 85 -5.91 6.74 2.04
CA PHE A 85 -6.37 5.56 2.74
C PHE A 85 -5.87 4.28 2.08
N LEU A 86 -6.00 3.17 2.77
CA LEU A 86 -5.67 1.87 2.20
C LEU A 86 -6.90 1.10 1.75
N GLY A 87 -6.70 0.27 0.73
CA GLY A 87 -7.70 -0.61 0.16
C GLY A 87 -7.03 -1.71 -0.64
N ILE A 88 -7.82 -2.49 -1.36
CA ILE A 88 -7.35 -3.55 -2.25
C ILE A 88 -8.03 -3.45 -3.61
N ARG A 89 -7.37 -3.97 -4.64
CA ARG A 89 -7.94 -4.23 -5.97
C ARG A 89 -7.91 -5.73 -6.27
N PRO A 90 -8.93 -6.48 -5.86
CA PRO A 90 -9.00 -7.90 -6.17
C PRO A 90 -9.06 -8.13 -7.68
N ASN A 91 -8.44 -9.21 -8.14
CA ASN A 91 -8.56 -9.64 -9.53
C ASN A 91 -9.95 -10.27 -9.81
N GLU A 92 -10.19 -10.68 -11.07
CA GLU A 92 -11.46 -11.28 -11.52
C GLU A 92 -11.86 -12.54 -10.71
N LYS A 93 -10.89 -13.26 -10.16
CA LYS A 93 -11.10 -14.42 -9.28
C LYS A 93 -11.24 -14.04 -7.80
N ASN A 94 -11.42 -12.76 -7.51
CA ASN A 94 -11.52 -12.21 -6.17
C ASN A 94 -10.28 -12.45 -5.29
N ARG A 95 -9.09 -12.56 -5.89
CA ARG A 95 -7.82 -12.74 -5.19
C ARG A 95 -7.06 -11.41 -5.11
N VAL A 96 -6.37 -11.19 -4.02
CA VAL A 96 -5.61 -9.98 -3.73
C VAL A 96 -4.13 -10.25 -4.00
N ASN A 97 -3.67 -10.02 -5.22
CA ASN A 97 -2.29 -10.30 -5.62
C ASN A 97 -1.33 -9.15 -5.31
N THR A 98 -1.84 -7.90 -5.32
CA THR A 98 -1.03 -6.70 -5.11
C THR A 98 -0.97 -6.27 -3.64
N GLY A 99 -1.69 -6.99 -2.77
CA GLY A 99 -1.79 -6.65 -1.36
C GLY A 99 -2.65 -5.40 -1.13
N ARG A 100 -2.40 -4.72 -0.01
CA ARG A 100 -3.02 -3.42 0.28
C ARG A 100 -2.29 -2.33 -0.48
N GLU A 101 -3.06 -1.44 -1.09
CA GLU A 101 -2.58 -0.33 -1.90
C GLU A 101 -3.08 0.98 -1.31
N THR A 102 -2.41 2.07 -1.66
CA THR A 102 -2.76 3.42 -1.22
C THR A 102 -3.69 4.06 -2.24
N PHE A 103 -4.78 4.62 -1.75
CA PHE A 103 -5.77 5.35 -2.53
C PHE A 103 -5.92 6.76 -2.02
N ILE A 104 -6.49 7.63 -2.85
CA ILE A 104 -6.78 9.02 -2.52
C ILE A 104 -8.17 9.38 -3.02
N LEU A 105 -8.92 10.15 -2.22
CA LEU A 105 -10.18 10.76 -2.62
C LEU A 105 -10.22 12.22 -2.15
N PRO A 106 -10.89 13.11 -2.90
CA PRO A 106 -11.17 14.46 -2.43
C PRO A 106 -12.07 14.41 -1.19
N VAL A 107 -11.90 15.39 -0.32
CA VAL A 107 -12.68 15.53 0.90
C VAL A 107 -13.25 16.94 0.97
N ASP A 108 -14.56 17.06 1.01
CA ASP A 108 -15.24 18.29 1.37
C ASP A 108 -15.26 18.43 2.90
N TRP A 109 -14.60 19.46 3.41
CA TRP A 109 -14.61 19.80 4.83
C TRP A 109 -15.13 21.22 5.07
N SER A 110 -16.16 21.61 4.34
CA SER A 110 -16.87 22.88 4.53
C SER A 110 -17.82 22.85 5.74
N GLY A 111 -18.22 21.65 6.17
CA GLY A 111 -19.14 21.43 7.30
C GLY A 111 -18.41 21.00 8.59
N THR A 112 -19.19 20.57 9.58
CA THR A 112 -18.69 20.06 10.87
C THR A 112 -17.86 18.78 10.72
N PHE A 113 -18.23 17.93 9.75
CA PHE A 113 -17.58 16.65 9.48
C PHE A 113 -17.02 16.63 8.06
N PRO A 114 -15.84 16.03 7.84
CA PRO A 114 -15.34 15.78 6.50
C PRO A 114 -16.22 14.77 5.77
N VAL A 115 -16.44 15.01 4.50
CA VAL A 115 -17.19 14.15 3.59
C VAL A 115 -16.24 13.68 2.49
N PHE A 116 -15.93 12.38 2.47
CA PHE A 116 -15.17 11.78 1.38
C PHE A 116 -16.02 11.74 0.12
N GLU A 117 -15.60 12.44 -0.93
CA GLU A 117 -16.26 12.36 -2.22
C GLU A 117 -16.17 10.92 -2.75
N ASN A 118 -17.33 10.33 -3.05
CA ASN A 118 -17.42 8.93 -3.47
C ASN A 118 -16.97 7.89 -2.44
N GLY A 119 -16.77 8.24 -1.18
CA GLY A 119 -16.36 7.31 -0.13
C GLY A 119 -17.40 6.25 0.22
N LEU A 120 -18.68 6.56 -0.05
CA LEU A 120 -19.86 5.72 0.21
C LEU A 120 -20.58 5.26 -1.07
N ILE A 121 -19.89 5.30 -2.23
CA ILE A 121 -20.35 4.72 -3.50
C ILE A 121 -19.24 3.86 -4.08
N PRO A 122 -19.50 2.99 -5.08
CA PRO A 122 -18.45 2.21 -5.73
C PRO A 122 -17.33 3.09 -6.27
N MET A 123 -16.13 2.92 -5.74
CA MET A 123 -14.95 3.70 -6.13
C MET A 123 -14.54 3.41 -7.57
N LYS A 124 -14.14 4.46 -8.28
CA LYS A 124 -13.54 4.36 -9.60
C LYS A 124 -12.03 4.09 -9.47
N PRO A 125 -11.42 3.35 -10.41
CA PRO A 125 -9.99 3.06 -10.38
C PRO A 125 -9.11 4.27 -10.68
N THR A 126 -9.69 5.35 -11.19
CA THR A 126 -8.98 6.56 -11.58
C THR A 126 -9.67 7.80 -11.02
N LEU A 127 -8.87 8.77 -10.61
CA LEU A 127 -9.30 10.06 -10.12
C LEU A 127 -8.63 11.16 -10.98
N LYS A 128 -9.35 12.27 -11.19
CA LYS A 128 -8.73 13.47 -11.78
C LYS A 128 -7.75 14.07 -10.78
N MET A 129 -6.52 14.28 -11.20
CA MET A 129 -5.50 14.90 -10.35
C MET A 129 -5.94 16.31 -9.89
N PRO A 130 -5.58 16.69 -8.65
CA PRO A 130 -5.76 18.06 -8.18
C PRO A 130 -5.07 19.06 -9.10
N SER A 131 -5.64 20.26 -9.22
CA SER A 131 -4.98 21.37 -9.94
C SER A 131 -3.70 21.77 -9.20
N GLY A 132 -2.64 22.05 -9.95
CA GLY A 132 -1.33 22.41 -9.40
C GLY A 132 -0.42 21.22 -9.06
N VAL A 133 -0.88 20.00 -9.31
CA VAL A 133 -0.03 18.80 -9.26
C VAL A 133 0.42 18.46 -10.68
N GLU A 134 1.68 18.69 -10.97
CA GLU A 134 2.28 18.22 -12.22
C GLU A 134 2.62 16.74 -12.11
N ASN A 135 2.50 16.03 -13.23
CA ASN A 135 3.03 14.67 -13.33
C ASN A 135 4.56 14.74 -13.24
N GLN A 136 5.09 14.57 -12.06
CA GLN A 136 6.51 14.39 -11.88
C GLN A 136 6.86 12.94 -12.25
N THR A 137 7.46 12.76 -13.43
CA THR A 137 8.29 11.59 -13.65
C THR A 137 9.44 11.70 -12.66
N GLY A 138 9.60 10.75 -11.76
CA GLY A 138 10.76 10.73 -10.86
C GLY A 138 12.05 10.87 -11.68
N GLU A 139 13.10 11.36 -11.07
CA GLU A 139 14.42 11.61 -11.69
C GLU A 139 14.94 10.42 -12.53
N ASN A 140 14.47 9.20 -12.26
CA ASN A 140 14.83 7.97 -12.94
C ASN A 140 13.79 7.49 -13.98
N GLY A 141 12.84 8.35 -14.41
CA GLY A 141 11.80 7.98 -15.37
C GLY A 141 10.82 6.91 -14.89
N TYR A 142 10.84 6.58 -13.60
CA TYR A 142 9.97 5.59 -13.02
C TYR A 142 8.54 6.14 -12.85
N LEU A 143 7.58 5.51 -13.50
CA LEU A 143 6.17 5.84 -13.35
C LEU A 143 5.55 4.95 -12.26
N PRO A 144 5.00 5.52 -11.18
CA PRO A 144 4.39 4.75 -10.10
C PRO A 144 3.04 4.12 -10.51
N SER A 145 2.48 4.49 -11.66
CA SER A 145 1.21 4.00 -12.18
C SER A 145 1.25 3.80 -13.70
N GLY A 146 0.25 3.10 -14.25
CA GLY A 146 0.20 2.75 -15.66
C GLY A 146 1.09 1.56 -16.02
N ASN A 147 1.29 1.31 -17.30
CA ASN A 147 2.16 0.24 -17.78
C ASN A 147 3.61 0.73 -17.81
N PHE A 148 4.52 -0.05 -17.28
CA PHE A 148 5.93 0.28 -17.28
C PHE A 148 6.81 -0.97 -17.40
N VAL A 149 8.06 -0.75 -17.77
CA VAL A 149 9.13 -1.74 -17.74
C VAL A 149 10.17 -1.25 -16.72
N PHE A 150 10.47 -2.08 -15.75
CA PHE A 150 11.59 -1.89 -14.84
C PHE A 150 12.71 -2.84 -15.24
N LYS A 151 13.91 -2.32 -15.37
CA LYS A 151 15.11 -3.09 -15.64
C LYS A 151 16.21 -2.66 -14.67
N ASP A 152 16.86 -3.64 -14.08
CA ASP A 152 18.06 -3.44 -13.27
C ASP A 152 19.13 -4.39 -13.81
N ASP A 153 20.24 -3.87 -14.22
CA ASP A 153 21.39 -4.65 -14.69
C ASP A 153 22.44 -4.85 -13.58
N PHE A 154 22.14 -4.29 -12.38
CA PHE A 154 22.97 -4.38 -11.20
C PHE A 154 24.41 -3.87 -11.42
N SER A 155 24.57 -2.86 -12.28
CA SER A 155 25.87 -2.22 -12.56
C SER A 155 26.24 -1.14 -11.54
N ASP A 156 25.26 -0.66 -10.77
CA ASP A 156 25.49 0.32 -9.72
C ASP A 156 26.25 -0.28 -8.52
N LYS A 157 26.98 0.59 -7.81
CA LYS A 157 27.71 0.16 -6.59
C LYS A 157 26.80 -0.16 -5.42
N THR A 158 25.56 0.30 -5.46
CA THR A 158 24.56 0.12 -4.41
C THR A 158 23.28 -0.45 -5.01
N LEU A 159 22.66 -1.37 -4.29
CA LEU A 159 21.39 -1.94 -4.69
C LEU A 159 20.26 -0.92 -4.54
N ASP A 160 19.42 -0.78 -5.57
CA ASP A 160 18.25 0.09 -5.56
C ASP A 160 17.35 -0.19 -4.34
N LEU A 161 16.75 0.86 -3.78
CA LEU A 161 15.87 0.77 -2.60
C LEU A 161 14.58 -0.03 -2.86
N ARG A 162 14.20 -0.22 -4.12
CA ARG A 162 13.04 -1.04 -4.50
C ARG A 162 13.25 -2.54 -4.25
N TRP A 163 14.50 -2.98 -4.13
CA TRP A 163 14.82 -4.34 -3.74
C TRP A 163 14.78 -4.48 -2.22
N ILE A 164 14.01 -5.42 -1.72
CA ILE A 164 13.76 -5.65 -0.29
C ILE A 164 14.14 -7.08 0.10
N GLY A 165 14.73 -7.22 1.29
CA GLY A 165 14.99 -8.53 1.90
C GLY A 165 13.80 -9.07 2.67
N LEU A 166 13.79 -10.37 2.93
CA LEU A 166 12.78 -11.04 3.73
C LEU A 166 13.31 -11.38 5.12
N ARG A 167 12.70 -10.85 6.17
CA ARG A 167 12.99 -11.15 7.58
C ARG A 167 14.41 -10.83 8.03
N GLY A 168 15.09 -9.97 7.32
CA GLY A 168 16.45 -9.53 7.63
C GLY A 168 16.93 -8.48 6.66
N PRO A 169 18.02 -7.79 7.00
CA PRO A 169 18.61 -6.82 6.09
C PRO A 169 19.17 -7.53 4.86
N ARG A 170 18.96 -6.93 3.69
CA ARG A 170 19.45 -7.47 2.41
C ARG A 170 20.98 -7.44 2.32
N GLU A 171 21.60 -6.57 3.04
CA GLU A 171 23.03 -6.38 3.14
C GLU A 171 23.77 -7.63 3.67
N ASP A 172 23.07 -8.51 4.40
CA ASP A 172 23.65 -9.74 4.94
C ASP A 172 23.91 -10.82 3.86
N PHE A 173 23.20 -10.73 2.72
CA PHE A 173 23.29 -11.76 1.68
C PHE A 173 23.49 -11.21 0.26
N VAL A 174 23.56 -9.89 0.11
CA VAL A 174 23.78 -9.23 -1.18
C VAL A 174 25.17 -8.63 -1.24
N ASP A 175 25.86 -8.87 -2.35
CA ASP A 175 27.14 -8.27 -2.66
C ASP A 175 27.11 -7.72 -4.10
N MET A 176 27.42 -6.43 -4.24
CA MET A 176 27.53 -5.77 -5.54
C MET A 176 28.94 -5.93 -6.07
N THR A 177 29.07 -6.58 -7.21
CA THR A 177 30.35 -6.89 -7.82
C THR A 177 30.49 -6.27 -9.21
N ASP A 178 31.69 -6.25 -9.79
CA ASP A 178 31.90 -5.78 -11.17
C ASP A 178 31.17 -6.64 -12.23
N LYS A 179 30.63 -7.80 -11.83
CA LYS A 179 29.85 -8.71 -12.69
C LYS A 179 28.34 -8.61 -12.42
N GLY A 180 27.91 -7.69 -11.58
CA GLY A 180 26.53 -7.52 -11.15
C GLY A 180 26.29 -8.01 -9.72
N LEU A 181 25.03 -8.27 -9.42
CA LEU A 181 24.55 -8.71 -8.12
C LEU A 181 24.98 -10.16 -7.81
N ARG A 182 25.62 -10.37 -6.68
CA ARG A 182 25.88 -11.69 -6.11
C ARG A 182 24.96 -11.92 -4.91
N ILE A 183 24.24 -13.02 -4.89
CA ILE A 183 23.44 -13.48 -3.75
C ILE A 183 24.22 -14.59 -3.04
N ILE A 184 24.46 -14.40 -1.75
CA ILE A 184 25.11 -15.38 -0.86
C ILE A 184 24.01 -16.23 -0.24
N PRO A 185 23.94 -17.55 -0.53
CA PRO A 185 22.83 -18.38 -0.06
C PRO A 185 22.93 -18.66 1.44
N PHE A 186 21.80 -18.53 2.14
CA PHE A 186 21.61 -19.06 3.48
C PHE A 186 21.10 -20.51 3.42
N THR A 187 21.15 -21.20 4.55
CA THR A 187 20.61 -22.56 4.66
C THR A 187 19.09 -22.58 4.82
N SER A 188 18.48 -21.45 5.23
CA SER A 188 17.04 -21.29 5.39
C SER A 188 16.35 -21.03 4.05
N ASN A 189 15.15 -21.57 3.88
CA ASN A 189 14.32 -21.35 2.70
C ASN A 189 13.15 -20.40 2.99
N ILE A 190 12.45 -19.97 1.94
CA ILE A 190 11.37 -18.98 2.01
C ILE A 190 10.20 -19.38 2.91
N ASN A 191 9.99 -20.68 3.15
CA ASN A 191 8.89 -21.20 3.98
C ASN A 191 9.24 -21.22 5.48
N GLU A 192 10.49 -20.94 5.83
CA GLU A 192 10.89 -20.87 7.24
C GLU A 192 10.75 -19.46 7.78
N VAL A 193 10.39 -19.33 9.07
CA VAL A 193 10.34 -18.04 9.77
C VAL A 193 11.75 -17.61 10.23
N LYS A 194 12.66 -17.44 9.24
CA LYS A 194 14.07 -17.05 9.43
C LYS A 194 14.49 -16.10 8.31
N PRO A 195 15.58 -15.33 8.46
CA PRO A 195 16.18 -14.62 7.35
C PRO A 195 16.51 -15.56 6.20
N THR A 196 16.27 -15.14 4.98
CA THR A 196 16.51 -15.92 3.76
C THR A 196 17.27 -15.10 2.74
N SER A 197 18.05 -15.74 1.88
CA SER A 197 18.71 -15.07 0.75
C SER A 197 17.73 -14.81 -0.38
N THR A 198 16.66 -14.07 -0.08
CA THR A 198 15.58 -13.78 -1.01
C THR A 198 15.41 -12.28 -1.18
N LEU A 199 15.55 -11.83 -2.41
CA LEU A 199 15.41 -10.44 -2.80
C LEU A 199 14.09 -10.25 -3.53
N PHE A 200 13.26 -9.35 -3.05
CA PHE A 200 11.94 -9.08 -3.60
C PHE A 200 11.87 -7.73 -4.28
N TYR A 201 11.07 -7.68 -5.32
CA TYR A 201 10.52 -6.47 -5.92
C TYR A 201 9.00 -6.49 -5.77
N ARG A 202 8.41 -5.36 -5.37
CA ARG A 202 6.95 -5.29 -5.13
C ARG A 202 6.18 -5.40 -6.43
N GLN A 203 5.30 -6.39 -6.53
CA GLN A 203 4.34 -6.50 -7.62
C GLN A 203 3.31 -5.36 -7.56
N GLN A 204 3.13 -4.63 -8.66
CA GLN A 204 2.21 -3.50 -8.77
C GLN A 204 1.03 -3.76 -9.70
N HIS A 205 1.05 -4.86 -10.46
CA HIS A 205 0.02 -5.24 -11.43
C HIS A 205 -0.41 -6.69 -11.26
N ASN A 206 -1.67 -6.97 -11.58
CA ASN A 206 -2.18 -8.34 -11.60
C ASN A 206 -1.59 -9.17 -12.75
N GLN A 207 -1.16 -8.50 -13.83
CA GLN A 207 -0.49 -9.12 -14.99
C GLN A 207 0.89 -8.51 -15.15
N PHE A 208 1.91 -9.33 -15.12
CA PHE A 208 3.29 -8.91 -15.29
C PHE A 208 4.14 -10.05 -15.86
N THR A 209 5.27 -9.69 -16.43
CA THR A 209 6.33 -10.61 -16.81
C THR A 209 7.59 -10.26 -16.07
N ALA A 210 8.25 -11.24 -15.48
CA ALA A 210 9.56 -11.08 -14.85
C ALA A 210 10.55 -12.04 -15.50
N ALA A 211 11.75 -11.54 -15.75
CA ALA A 211 12.87 -12.34 -16.25
C ALA A 211 14.17 -11.93 -15.54
N ALA A 212 15.02 -12.89 -15.28
CA ALA A 212 16.38 -12.67 -14.76
C ALA A 212 17.35 -13.61 -15.44
N THR A 213 18.57 -13.13 -15.66
CA THR A 213 19.71 -13.96 -16.07
C THR A 213 20.59 -14.17 -14.87
N MET A 214 20.99 -15.42 -14.60
CA MET A 214 21.87 -15.74 -13.48
C MET A 214 22.90 -16.80 -13.83
N GLU A 215 24.05 -16.70 -13.22
CA GLU A 215 25.00 -17.81 -13.13
C GLU A 215 24.70 -18.62 -11.86
N TYR A 216 24.45 -19.92 -12.03
CA TYR A 216 24.11 -20.80 -10.92
C TYR A 216 24.89 -22.11 -11.04
N LYS A 217 25.64 -22.46 -9.97
CA LYS A 217 26.44 -23.69 -9.91
C LYS A 217 26.10 -24.44 -8.63
N PRO A 218 25.08 -25.30 -8.65
CA PRO A 218 24.69 -26.09 -7.48
C PRO A 218 25.83 -27.03 -7.05
N LYS A 219 25.95 -27.22 -5.75
CA LYS A 219 26.93 -28.18 -5.17
C LYS A 219 26.27 -29.52 -4.85
N ASN A 220 24.96 -29.54 -4.72
CA ASN A 220 24.17 -30.74 -4.44
C ASN A 220 22.74 -30.58 -4.97
N GLU A 221 21.97 -31.67 -4.96
CA GLU A 221 20.58 -31.71 -5.47
C GLU A 221 19.58 -30.88 -4.65
N LYS A 222 19.93 -30.46 -3.44
CA LYS A 222 19.10 -29.63 -2.58
C LYS A 222 19.31 -28.14 -2.79
N ASP A 223 20.36 -27.77 -3.50
CA ASP A 223 20.62 -26.38 -3.84
C ASP A 223 19.66 -25.95 -4.96
N PHE A 224 18.99 -24.83 -4.80
CA PHE A 224 18.14 -24.26 -5.84
C PHE A 224 18.22 -22.73 -5.84
N ALA A 225 18.04 -22.14 -7.01
CA ALA A 225 17.88 -20.72 -7.22
C ALA A 225 16.91 -20.46 -8.36
N GLY A 226 16.21 -19.35 -8.33
CA GLY A 226 15.24 -19.03 -9.37
C GLY A 226 14.38 -17.82 -9.01
N ILE A 227 13.35 -17.60 -9.82
CA ILE A 227 12.34 -16.57 -9.61
C ILE A 227 11.11 -17.23 -9.02
N THR A 228 10.53 -16.58 -8.02
CA THR A 228 9.24 -16.96 -7.44
C THR A 228 8.31 -15.76 -7.37
N SER A 229 7.00 -15.99 -7.53
CA SER A 229 5.97 -15.01 -7.23
C SER A 229 5.25 -15.42 -5.96
N VAL A 230 5.24 -14.52 -4.99
CA VAL A 230 4.63 -14.77 -3.68
C VAL A 230 3.39 -13.91 -3.54
N SER A 231 2.24 -14.56 -3.43
CA SER A 231 1.01 -13.91 -2.99
C SER A 231 1.07 -13.68 -1.48
N TYR A 232 0.32 -12.70 -0.98
CA TYR A 232 0.26 -12.35 0.44
C TYR A 232 0.18 -13.60 1.31
N THR A 233 1.26 -13.90 1.98
CA THR A 233 1.32 -14.96 2.99
C THR A 233 1.14 -14.31 4.35
N HIS A 234 0.18 -14.79 5.13
CA HIS A 234 0.17 -14.51 6.56
C HIS A 234 1.46 -15.08 7.15
N LEU A 235 2.36 -14.19 7.49
CA LEU A 235 3.59 -14.49 8.21
C LEU A 235 3.37 -14.16 9.68
#